data_953ccfb124f512e926f2e4949bb53a58
#
_entry.id   953ccfb124f512e926f2e4949bb53a58
#
_cell.length_a   1.000
_cell.length_b   1.000
_cell.length_c   1.000
_cell.angle_alpha   90.00
_cell.angle_beta   90.00
_cell.angle_gamma   90.00
#
_symmetry.space_group_name_H-M   'P 1'
#
loop_
_entity.id
_entity.type
_entity.pdbx_description
1 polymer ?
#
loop_
_entity_poly.entity_id
_entity_poly.type
_entity_poly.pdbx_seq_one_letter_code
_entity_poly.pdbx_strand_id
1 'polypeptide(L)'
;PMFVLHDGPPYANGAIHLGHAINKILKDIVVKSKLLAGFHAPYVPGWDCHGMPIEIQIEKQFGKGLPPAEVQAKARAYATAQIDKQKADFKRLGVLGEWDRPYLTMDHGNEAGEIRALAQMLRKGYIYRGLKPVNWCFDCGSALAEAEVEYEDKTDIAIDVGFAFDDPSAVARAFGLDALPQPTGQIVIWTTTPWTIPVSYTHLRAHET
;
A
#
# COMPACT_ATOMS: atom_id res chain seq x y z
N PRO A 1 25.26 -29.86 9.50
CA PRO A 1 25.10 -28.43 9.25
C PRO A 1 23.64 -28.06 9.02
N MET A 2 23.26 -26.81 9.33
CA MET A 2 21.90 -26.31 9.10
C MET A 2 21.82 -25.60 7.74
N PHE A 3 20.72 -25.81 7.03
CA PHE A 3 20.38 -25.08 5.81
C PHE A 3 18.96 -24.55 5.94
N VAL A 4 18.80 -23.22 5.86
CA VAL A 4 17.50 -22.58 5.97
C VAL A 4 17.14 -21.95 4.61
N LEU A 5 16.00 -22.38 4.05
CA LEU A 5 15.41 -21.75 2.88
C LEU A 5 14.26 -20.88 3.34
N HIS A 6 14.40 -19.57 3.13
CA HIS A 6 13.34 -18.61 3.43
C HIS A 6 12.21 -18.73 2.41
N ASP A 7 10.96 -18.71 2.89
CA ASP A 7 9.77 -18.70 2.06
C ASP A 7 9.14 -17.31 2.00
N GLY A 8 8.79 -16.85 0.79
CA GLY A 8 7.87 -15.74 0.62
C GLY A 8 6.45 -16.24 0.88
N PRO A 9 5.76 -15.74 1.91
CA PRO A 9 4.44 -16.24 2.27
C PRO A 9 3.42 -15.90 1.18
N PRO A 10 2.67 -16.89 0.65
CA PRO A 10 1.58 -16.62 -0.27
C PRO A 10 0.45 -15.88 0.44
N TYR A 11 -0.38 -15.21 -0.33
CA TYR A 11 -1.55 -14.52 0.17
C TYR A 11 -2.62 -15.54 0.64
N ALA A 12 -3.18 -15.32 1.83
CA ALA A 12 -4.28 -16.13 2.36
C ALA A 12 -5.62 -15.77 1.71
N ASN A 13 -5.68 -15.79 0.38
CA ASN A 13 -6.85 -15.40 -0.40
C ASN A 13 -6.97 -16.22 -1.68
N GLY A 14 -8.06 -17.00 -1.79
CA GLY A 14 -8.36 -17.83 -2.93
C GLY A 14 -7.58 -19.15 -3.01
N ALA A 15 -7.83 -19.91 -4.06
CA ALA A 15 -7.16 -21.18 -4.34
C ALA A 15 -5.72 -20.95 -4.85
N ILE A 16 -4.88 -21.97 -4.68
CA ILE A 16 -3.55 -21.94 -5.30
C ILE A 16 -3.68 -21.97 -6.82
N HIS A 17 -2.75 -21.36 -7.49
CA HIS A 17 -2.62 -21.40 -8.94
C HIS A 17 -1.25 -21.99 -9.34
N LEU A 18 -1.03 -22.18 -10.64
CA LEU A 18 0.18 -22.82 -11.16
C LEU A 18 1.47 -22.14 -10.68
N GLY A 19 1.49 -20.82 -10.55
CA GLY A 19 2.64 -20.07 -10.01
C GLY A 19 2.96 -20.46 -8.56
N HIS A 20 1.95 -20.62 -7.71
CA HIS A 20 2.13 -21.14 -6.35
C HIS A 20 2.69 -22.57 -6.37
N ALA A 21 2.15 -23.44 -7.22
CA ALA A 21 2.58 -24.84 -7.34
C ALA A 21 4.05 -24.91 -7.76
N ILE A 22 4.44 -24.21 -8.82
CA ILE A 22 5.84 -24.18 -9.31
C ILE A 22 6.77 -23.67 -8.21
N ASN A 23 6.45 -22.55 -7.57
CA ASN A 23 7.27 -21.97 -6.52
C ASN A 23 7.51 -22.97 -5.36
N LYS A 24 6.44 -23.58 -4.86
CA LYS A 24 6.52 -24.52 -3.73
C LYS A 24 7.21 -25.84 -4.11
N ILE A 25 6.98 -26.36 -5.29
CA ILE A 25 7.65 -27.58 -5.77
C ILE A 25 9.16 -27.35 -5.93
N LEU A 26 9.58 -26.21 -6.51
CA LEU A 26 11.01 -25.89 -6.66
C LEU A 26 11.70 -25.76 -5.30
N LYS A 27 11.05 -25.10 -4.34
CA LYS A 27 11.57 -25.00 -2.96
C LYS A 27 11.65 -26.36 -2.28
N ASP A 28 10.64 -27.19 -2.46
CA ASP A 28 10.61 -28.56 -1.91
C ASP A 28 11.75 -29.43 -2.49
N ILE A 29 12.03 -29.31 -3.78
CA ILE A 29 13.17 -29.98 -4.41
C ILE A 29 14.47 -29.56 -3.75
N VAL A 30 14.68 -28.25 -3.51
CA VAL A 30 15.87 -27.75 -2.83
C VAL A 30 15.97 -28.28 -1.40
N VAL A 31 14.88 -28.22 -0.63
CA VAL A 31 14.83 -28.74 0.76
C VAL A 31 15.14 -30.22 0.81
N LYS A 32 14.50 -31.03 -0.03
CA LYS A 32 14.72 -32.47 -0.11
C LYS A 32 16.15 -32.80 -0.53
N SER A 33 16.69 -32.09 -1.52
CA SER A 33 18.10 -32.24 -1.94
C SER A 33 19.06 -31.98 -0.78
N LYS A 34 18.83 -30.95 0.00
CA LYS A 34 19.65 -30.64 1.18
C LYS A 34 19.53 -31.67 2.29
N LEU A 35 18.32 -32.17 2.54
CA LEU A 35 18.09 -33.27 3.49
C LEU A 35 18.86 -34.52 3.07
N LEU A 36 18.80 -34.92 1.80
CA LEU A 36 19.53 -36.07 1.26
C LEU A 36 21.06 -35.86 1.30
N ALA A 37 21.52 -34.63 1.24
CA ALA A 37 22.94 -34.28 1.39
C ALA A 37 23.39 -34.20 2.87
N GLY A 38 22.56 -34.58 3.83
CA GLY A 38 22.89 -34.63 5.26
C GLY A 38 22.77 -33.29 5.99
N PHE A 39 22.08 -32.31 5.45
CA PHE A 39 21.78 -31.08 6.15
C PHE A 39 20.50 -31.22 6.98
N HIS A 40 20.46 -30.55 8.12
CA HIS A 40 19.20 -30.24 8.78
C HIS A 40 18.55 -29.06 8.02
N ALA A 41 17.49 -29.31 7.27
CA ALA A 41 16.87 -28.34 6.37
C ALA A 41 15.38 -28.14 6.75
N PRO A 42 15.09 -27.42 7.86
CA PRO A 42 13.71 -27.11 8.26
C PRO A 42 13.09 -26.18 7.21
N TYR A 43 11.82 -26.44 6.89
CA TYR A 43 11.02 -25.56 6.05
C TYR A 43 9.75 -25.18 6.80
N VAL A 44 9.63 -23.90 7.14
CA VAL A 44 8.45 -23.34 7.81
C VAL A 44 7.61 -22.64 6.76
N PRO A 45 6.45 -23.18 6.36
CA PRO A 45 5.54 -22.50 5.45
C PRO A 45 4.95 -21.26 6.12
N GLY A 46 4.62 -20.24 5.32
CA GLY A 46 4.02 -19.02 5.83
C GLY A 46 2.88 -18.52 4.97
N TRP A 47 2.06 -17.63 5.52
CA TRP A 47 0.99 -16.92 4.82
C TRP A 47 0.95 -15.45 5.17
N ASP A 48 0.71 -14.64 4.15
CA ASP A 48 0.33 -13.24 4.29
C ASP A 48 -1.19 -13.14 4.48
N CYS A 49 -1.61 -12.60 5.62
CA CYS A 49 -3.00 -12.67 6.09
C CYS A 49 -3.66 -11.29 6.17
N HIS A 50 -2.99 -10.22 5.73
CA HIS A 50 -3.47 -8.85 5.86
C HIS A 50 -3.73 -8.20 4.51
N GLY A 51 -4.43 -7.06 4.57
CA GLY A 51 -4.52 -6.12 3.49
C GLY A 51 -5.83 -6.13 2.70
N MET A 52 -5.89 -5.21 1.76
CA MET A 52 -7.08 -4.85 0.99
C MET A 52 -7.77 -6.02 0.27
N PRO A 53 -7.06 -6.99 -0.35
CA PRO A 53 -7.74 -8.11 -1.01
C PRO A 53 -8.61 -8.97 -0.09
N ILE A 54 -8.23 -9.13 1.18
CA ILE A 54 -9.04 -9.85 2.17
C ILE A 54 -10.21 -8.98 2.62
N GLU A 55 -9.97 -7.70 2.90
CA GLU A 55 -11.01 -6.76 3.31
C GLU A 55 -12.08 -6.60 2.24
N ILE A 56 -11.72 -6.51 0.96
CA ILE A 56 -12.66 -6.49 -0.17
C ILE A 56 -13.55 -7.74 -0.19
N GLN A 57 -13.02 -8.92 0.14
CA GLN A 57 -13.85 -10.12 0.21
C GLN A 57 -14.85 -10.06 1.36
N ILE A 58 -14.47 -9.47 2.49
CA ILE A 58 -15.38 -9.25 3.62
C ILE A 58 -16.47 -8.25 3.23
N GLU A 59 -16.12 -7.13 2.60
CA GLU A 59 -17.10 -6.15 2.10
C GLU A 59 -18.07 -6.77 1.08
N LYS A 60 -17.60 -7.61 0.16
CA LYS A 60 -18.45 -8.31 -0.81
C LYS A 60 -19.43 -9.26 -0.15
N GLN A 61 -19.04 -9.91 0.95
CA GLN A 61 -19.87 -10.91 1.63
C GLN A 61 -20.86 -10.27 2.64
N PHE A 62 -20.45 -9.23 3.32
CA PHE A 62 -21.17 -8.68 4.48
C PHE A 62 -21.59 -7.22 4.31
N GLY A 63 -21.22 -6.56 3.19
CA GLY A 63 -21.50 -5.15 2.95
C GLY A 63 -20.47 -4.21 3.56
N LYS A 64 -20.57 -2.94 3.17
CA LYS A 64 -19.71 -1.85 3.68
C LYS A 64 -20.23 -1.33 5.01
N GLY A 65 -19.33 -0.72 5.80
CA GLY A 65 -19.71 0.00 7.02
C GLY A 65 -19.79 -0.82 8.29
N LEU A 66 -19.23 -2.05 8.29
CA LEU A 66 -19.10 -2.83 9.52
C LEU A 66 -18.15 -2.14 10.52
N PRO A 67 -18.36 -2.30 11.83
CA PRO A 67 -17.40 -1.87 12.84
C PRO A 67 -16.03 -2.49 12.63
N PRO A 68 -14.92 -1.75 12.84
CA PRO A 68 -13.55 -2.25 12.58
C PRO A 68 -13.23 -3.59 13.27
N ALA A 69 -13.66 -3.76 14.51
CA ALA A 69 -13.46 -5.03 15.25
C ALA A 69 -14.16 -6.22 14.59
N GLU A 70 -15.33 -5.99 13.99
CA GLU A 70 -16.06 -7.05 13.28
C GLU A 70 -15.41 -7.38 11.95
N VAL A 71 -14.94 -6.37 11.20
CA VAL A 71 -14.15 -6.56 9.98
C VAL A 71 -12.91 -7.39 10.28
N GLN A 72 -12.14 -7.05 11.32
CA GLN A 72 -10.96 -7.80 11.74
C GLN A 72 -11.26 -9.25 12.09
N ALA A 73 -12.31 -9.50 12.86
CA ALA A 73 -12.69 -10.86 13.24
C ALA A 73 -13.09 -11.71 12.00
N LYS A 74 -13.86 -11.13 11.09
CA LYS A 74 -14.28 -11.79 9.84
C LYS A 74 -13.09 -12.00 8.91
N ALA A 75 -12.17 -11.04 8.78
CA ALA A 75 -10.96 -11.15 7.98
C ALA A 75 -10.05 -12.28 8.48
N ARG A 76 -9.83 -12.38 9.80
CA ARG A 76 -9.06 -13.48 10.41
C ARG A 76 -9.70 -14.84 10.15
N ALA A 77 -11.01 -14.95 10.31
CA ALA A 77 -11.75 -16.18 10.03
C ALA A 77 -11.65 -16.59 8.54
N TYR A 78 -11.79 -15.62 7.64
CA TYR A 78 -11.63 -15.82 6.21
C TYR A 78 -10.22 -16.29 5.86
N ALA A 79 -9.18 -15.58 6.32
CA ALA A 79 -7.78 -15.93 6.09
C ALA A 79 -7.49 -17.36 6.58
N THR A 80 -7.93 -17.72 7.79
CA THR A 80 -7.78 -19.07 8.34
C THR A 80 -8.36 -20.13 7.41
N ALA A 81 -9.58 -19.92 6.92
CA ALA A 81 -10.22 -20.85 6.00
C ALA A 81 -9.47 -21.00 4.66
N GLN A 82 -8.87 -19.91 4.15
CA GLN A 82 -8.05 -19.96 2.93
C GLN A 82 -6.71 -20.68 3.18
N ILE A 83 -6.08 -20.46 4.33
CA ILE A 83 -4.85 -21.15 4.74
C ILE A 83 -5.09 -22.66 4.77
N ASP A 84 -6.19 -23.11 5.39
CA ASP A 84 -6.50 -24.54 5.49
C ASP A 84 -6.66 -25.18 4.11
N LYS A 85 -7.32 -24.51 3.17
CA LYS A 85 -7.44 -24.97 1.77
C LYS A 85 -6.10 -25.04 1.08
N GLN A 86 -5.32 -23.96 1.10
CA GLN A 86 -4.01 -23.90 0.45
C GLN A 86 -3.02 -24.89 1.07
N LYS A 87 -3.05 -25.05 2.40
CA LYS A 87 -2.26 -26.06 3.13
C LYS A 87 -2.56 -27.47 2.64
N ALA A 88 -3.84 -27.80 2.47
CA ALA A 88 -4.25 -29.12 1.95
C ALA A 88 -3.72 -29.33 0.52
N ASP A 89 -3.80 -28.32 -0.33
CA ASP A 89 -3.32 -28.38 -1.70
C ASP A 89 -1.80 -28.54 -1.78
N PHE A 90 -1.03 -27.78 -0.98
CA PHE A 90 0.43 -27.91 -0.92
C PHE A 90 0.87 -29.28 -0.38
N LYS A 91 0.19 -29.80 0.64
CA LYS A 91 0.42 -31.17 1.13
C LYS A 91 0.13 -32.21 0.04
N ARG A 92 -0.93 -32.02 -0.74
CA ARG A 92 -1.26 -32.90 -1.87
C ARG A 92 -0.19 -32.89 -2.96
N LEU A 93 0.49 -31.72 -3.17
CA LEU A 93 1.65 -31.63 -4.07
C LEU A 93 2.91 -32.31 -3.53
N GLY A 94 2.88 -32.86 -2.31
CA GLY A 94 4.00 -33.56 -1.67
C GLY A 94 5.03 -32.63 -1.05
N VAL A 95 4.72 -31.37 -0.84
CA VAL A 95 5.63 -30.39 -0.23
C VAL A 95 5.86 -30.74 1.24
N LEU A 96 7.13 -30.93 1.63
CA LEU A 96 7.52 -31.13 3.03
C LEU A 96 7.60 -29.79 3.77
N GLY A 97 7.17 -29.79 5.04
CA GLY A 97 7.24 -28.59 5.86
C GLY A 97 6.63 -28.79 7.26
N GLU A 98 6.88 -27.82 8.12
CA GLU A 98 6.31 -27.75 9.48
C GLU A 98 4.88 -27.19 9.45
N TRP A 99 3.97 -27.94 8.87
CA TRP A 99 2.59 -27.51 8.61
C TRP A 99 1.76 -27.24 9.87
N ASP A 100 2.19 -27.69 11.04
CA ASP A 100 1.47 -27.54 12.29
C ASP A 100 1.86 -26.27 13.04
N ARG A 101 2.96 -25.64 12.62
CA ARG A 101 3.46 -24.38 13.16
C ARG A 101 3.88 -23.42 12.03
N PRO A 102 2.95 -23.03 11.17
CA PRO A 102 3.25 -22.12 10.08
C PRO A 102 3.56 -20.71 10.60
N TYR A 103 4.25 -19.91 9.78
CA TYR A 103 4.37 -18.47 9.99
C TYR A 103 3.11 -17.79 9.46
N LEU A 104 2.40 -17.07 10.30
CA LEU A 104 1.21 -16.29 9.93
C LEU A 104 1.42 -14.83 10.28
N THR A 105 1.27 -13.93 9.30
CA THR A 105 1.44 -12.49 9.58
C THR A 105 0.39 -11.97 10.57
N MET A 106 -0.77 -12.61 10.64
CA MET A 106 -1.84 -12.27 11.59
C MET A 106 -1.65 -12.82 13.01
N ASP A 107 -0.58 -13.57 13.30
CA ASP A 107 -0.32 -14.02 14.66
C ASP A 107 0.03 -12.83 15.56
N HIS A 108 -0.61 -12.76 16.72
CA HIS A 108 -0.43 -11.63 17.65
C HIS A 108 1.03 -11.43 18.07
N GLY A 109 1.83 -12.51 18.15
CA GLY A 109 3.26 -12.44 18.41
C GLY A 109 4.01 -11.71 17.30
N ASN A 110 3.64 -11.96 16.04
CA ASN A 110 4.21 -11.32 14.87
C ASN A 110 3.80 -9.83 14.79
N GLU A 111 2.50 -9.54 14.89
CA GLU A 111 1.98 -8.16 14.91
C GLU A 111 2.65 -7.31 16.01
N ALA A 112 2.78 -7.87 17.21
CA ALA A 112 3.49 -7.20 18.30
C ALA A 112 5.00 -7.02 18.02
N GLY A 113 5.62 -7.93 17.26
CA GLY A 113 7.01 -7.83 16.79
C GLY A 113 7.19 -6.65 15.86
N GLU A 114 6.29 -6.49 14.88
CA GLU A 114 6.30 -5.38 13.92
C GLU A 114 6.14 -4.02 14.62
N ILE A 115 5.19 -3.90 15.55
CA ILE A 115 5.00 -2.68 16.35
C ILE A 115 6.26 -2.34 17.15
N ARG A 116 6.91 -3.35 17.76
CA ARG A 116 8.16 -3.14 18.50
C ARG A 116 9.30 -2.68 17.59
N ALA A 117 9.42 -3.25 16.39
CA ALA A 117 10.41 -2.83 15.40
C ALA A 117 10.19 -1.39 14.96
N LEU A 118 8.93 -1.02 14.63
CA LEU A 118 8.56 0.35 14.28
C LEU A 118 8.89 1.34 15.41
N ALA A 119 8.57 0.97 16.65
CA ALA A 119 8.88 1.79 17.82
C ALA A 119 10.39 2.00 18.02
N GLN A 120 11.22 1.01 17.70
CA GLN A 120 12.69 1.18 17.73
C GLN A 120 13.17 2.15 16.66
N MET A 121 12.64 2.08 15.44
CA MET A 121 12.98 3.01 14.35
C MET A 121 12.58 4.45 14.71
N LEU A 122 11.39 4.62 15.30
CA LEU A 122 10.93 5.93 15.79
C LEU A 122 11.86 6.49 16.86
N ARG A 123 12.25 5.67 17.88
CA ARG A 123 13.18 6.09 18.94
C ARG A 123 14.56 6.48 18.41
N LYS A 124 15.00 5.86 17.33
CA LYS A 124 16.27 6.20 16.65
C LYS A 124 16.18 7.41 15.73
N GLY A 125 14.99 8.04 15.59
CA GLY A 125 14.79 9.23 14.77
C GLY A 125 14.69 8.96 13.26
N TYR A 126 14.56 7.70 12.83
CA TYR A 126 14.41 7.37 11.41
C TYR A 126 12.99 7.62 10.87
N ILE A 127 12.02 7.73 11.78
CA ILE A 127 10.61 7.97 11.43
C ILE A 127 10.17 9.28 12.08
N TYR A 128 9.54 10.11 11.29
CA TYR A 128 8.93 11.36 11.73
C TYR A 128 7.56 11.54 11.06
N ARG A 129 6.70 12.34 11.67
CA ARG A 129 5.42 12.70 11.08
C ARG A 129 5.61 13.85 10.10
N GLY A 130 5.16 13.67 8.87
CA GLY A 130 5.20 14.68 7.83
C GLY A 130 4.00 14.58 6.89
N LEU A 131 3.79 15.61 6.09
CA LEU A 131 2.81 15.60 5.00
C LEU A 131 3.53 15.25 3.70
N LYS A 132 2.94 14.35 2.93
CA LYS A 132 3.42 13.98 1.59
C LYS A 132 2.20 13.80 0.69
N PRO A 133 2.21 14.35 -0.55
CA PRO A 133 1.20 14.02 -1.54
C PRO A 133 1.19 12.52 -1.83
N VAL A 134 0.02 11.93 -1.89
CA VAL A 134 -0.17 10.51 -2.19
C VAL A 134 -1.22 10.34 -3.29
N ASN A 135 -1.09 9.28 -4.08
CA ASN A 135 -2.15 8.85 -4.97
C ASN A 135 -3.31 8.31 -4.15
N TRP A 136 -4.52 8.71 -4.48
CA TRP A 136 -5.74 8.34 -3.76
C TRP A 136 -6.78 7.75 -4.71
N CYS A 137 -7.29 6.57 -4.39
CA CYS A 137 -8.41 5.98 -5.10
C CYS A 137 -9.73 6.37 -4.41
N PHE A 138 -10.60 7.07 -5.13
CA PHE A 138 -11.90 7.49 -4.61
C PHE A 138 -12.87 6.33 -4.41
N ASP A 139 -12.81 5.32 -5.28
CA ASP A 139 -13.66 4.14 -5.20
C ASP A 139 -13.29 3.23 -4.03
N CYS A 140 -11.97 3.04 -3.82
CA CYS A 140 -11.47 2.24 -2.71
C CYS A 140 -11.44 3.01 -1.39
N GLY A 141 -11.44 4.35 -1.42
CA GLY A 141 -11.26 5.20 -0.24
C GLY A 141 -9.91 5.00 0.44
N SER A 142 -8.84 4.75 -0.35
CA SER A 142 -7.51 4.40 0.14
C SER A 142 -6.40 5.07 -0.65
N ALA A 143 -5.26 5.28 0.01
CA ALA A 143 -4.02 5.66 -0.66
C ALA A 143 -3.48 4.47 -1.47
N LEU A 144 -2.86 4.77 -2.60
CA LEU A 144 -2.22 3.78 -3.47
C LEU A 144 -0.71 3.90 -3.38
N ALA A 145 -0.02 2.76 -3.38
CA ALA A 145 1.41 2.72 -3.66
C ALA A 145 1.65 3.05 -5.14
N GLU A 146 2.85 3.54 -5.46
CA GLU A 146 3.19 3.91 -6.85
C GLU A 146 3.05 2.73 -7.83
N ALA A 147 3.36 1.52 -7.38
CA ALA A 147 3.21 0.30 -8.17
C ALA A 147 1.76 -0.15 -8.41
N GLU A 148 0.81 0.43 -7.68
CA GLU A 148 -0.63 0.14 -7.81
C GLU A 148 -1.35 1.14 -8.71
N VAL A 149 -0.64 2.18 -9.19
CA VAL A 149 -1.19 3.22 -10.06
C VAL A 149 -1.17 2.73 -11.49
N GLU A 150 -2.34 2.68 -12.10
CA GLU A 150 -2.50 2.40 -13.53
C GLU A 150 -2.77 3.71 -14.27
N TYR A 151 -2.22 3.83 -15.48
CA TYR A 151 -2.35 5.01 -16.32
C TYR A 151 -3.18 4.67 -17.54
N GLU A 152 -4.12 5.55 -17.87
CA GLU A 152 -4.94 5.44 -19.07
C GLU A 152 -5.02 6.79 -19.80
N ASP A 153 -5.20 6.76 -21.10
CA ASP A 153 -5.43 7.97 -21.88
C ASP A 153 -6.83 8.51 -21.58
N LYS A 154 -6.88 9.78 -21.13
CA LYS A 154 -8.12 10.46 -20.78
C LYS A 154 -8.20 11.82 -21.45
N THR A 155 -9.36 12.15 -21.99
CA THR A 155 -9.66 13.51 -22.42
C THR A 155 -10.35 14.24 -21.30
N ASP A 156 -9.77 15.39 -20.89
CA ASP A 156 -10.29 16.21 -19.82
C ASP A 156 -10.38 17.67 -20.21
N ILE A 157 -11.15 18.46 -19.46
CA ILE A 157 -11.30 19.89 -19.70
C ILE A 157 -10.12 20.62 -19.07
N ALA A 158 -9.40 21.39 -19.90
CA ALA A 158 -8.41 22.34 -19.43
C ALA A 158 -9.01 23.74 -19.43
N ILE A 159 -8.72 24.52 -18.37
CA ILE A 159 -9.18 25.90 -18.24
C ILE A 159 -8.02 26.81 -17.86
N ASP A 160 -8.08 28.04 -18.35
CA ASP A 160 -7.28 29.16 -17.90
C ASP A 160 -8.12 30.02 -16.95
N VAL A 161 -7.57 30.35 -15.78
CA VAL A 161 -8.25 31.16 -14.77
C VAL A 161 -7.37 32.36 -14.43
N GLY A 162 -7.90 33.56 -14.61
CA GLY A 162 -7.25 34.80 -14.22
C GLY A 162 -7.66 35.26 -12.85
N PHE A 163 -6.70 35.43 -11.94
CA PHE A 163 -6.89 36.06 -10.63
C PHE A 163 -6.44 37.50 -10.70
N ALA A 164 -7.36 38.45 -10.43
CA ALA A 164 -7.05 39.87 -10.42
C ALA A 164 -6.01 40.20 -9.34
N PHE A 165 -5.12 41.13 -9.62
CA PHE A 165 -4.21 41.67 -8.60
C PHE A 165 -5.00 42.39 -7.51
N ASP A 166 -4.73 42.03 -6.26
CA ASP A 166 -5.29 42.70 -5.08
C ASP A 166 -4.62 44.06 -4.87
N ASP A 167 -3.29 44.12 -4.98
CA ASP A 167 -2.48 45.32 -4.97
C ASP A 167 -1.58 45.43 -6.22
N PRO A 168 -2.03 46.11 -7.29
CA PRO A 168 -1.22 46.32 -8.48
C PRO A 168 0.10 47.06 -8.23
N SER A 169 0.15 47.93 -7.20
CA SER A 169 1.36 48.64 -6.84
C SER A 169 2.40 47.77 -6.16
N ALA A 170 1.95 46.80 -5.36
CA ALA A 170 2.86 45.80 -4.80
C ALA A 170 3.45 44.91 -5.89
N VAL A 171 2.65 44.53 -6.88
CA VAL A 171 3.14 43.75 -8.05
C VAL A 171 4.16 44.56 -8.83
N ALA A 172 3.89 45.84 -9.13
CA ALA A 172 4.85 46.71 -9.81
C ALA A 172 6.19 46.79 -9.07
N ARG A 173 6.17 47.02 -7.75
CA ARG A 173 7.38 47.04 -6.91
C ARG A 173 8.15 45.73 -6.93
N ALA A 174 7.44 44.58 -6.90
CA ALA A 174 8.08 43.28 -6.95
C ALA A 174 8.86 43.04 -8.25
N PHE A 175 8.41 43.66 -9.35
CA PHE A 175 9.10 43.62 -10.64
C PHE A 175 10.06 44.79 -10.86
N GLY A 176 10.29 45.67 -9.86
CA GLY A 176 11.19 46.81 -9.97
C GLY A 176 10.65 47.92 -10.87
N LEU A 177 9.34 48.03 -10.99
CA LEU A 177 8.65 49.05 -11.81
C LEU A 177 8.04 50.11 -10.89
N ASP A 178 8.02 51.36 -11.36
CA ASP A 178 7.33 52.48 -10.67
C ASP A 178 5.80 52.29 -10.71
N ALA A 179 5.29 51.78 -11.81
CA ALA A 179 3.88 51.43 -11.99
C ALA A 179 3.73 50.30 -13.04
N LEU A 180 2.61 49.58 -12.99
CA LEU A 180 2.26 48.65 -14.05
C LEU A 180 1.85 49.42 -15.33
N PRO A 181 2.07 48.82 -16.54
CA PRO A 181 1.65 49.43 -17.81
C PRO A 181 0.15 49.67 -17.92
N GLN A 182 -0.65 48.91 -17.16
CA GLN A 182 -2.10 49.00 -17.04
C GLN A 182 -2.49 49.05 -15.56
N PRO A 183 -3.57 49.77 -15.20
CA PRO A 183 -4.00 49.91 -13.80
C PRO A 183 -4.56 48.60 -13.20
N THR A 184 -4.83 47.61 -14.02
CA THR A 184 -5.34 46.29 -13.62
C THR A 184 -4.54 45.21 -14.31
N GLY A 185 -4.46 44.06 -13.66
CA GLY A 185 -3.80 42.89 -14.24
C GLY A 185 -4.29 41.60 -13.55
N GLN A 186 -3.89 40.48 -14.09
CA GLN A 186 -4.25 39.19 -13.58
C GLN A 186 -3.06 38.24 -13.59
N ILE A 187 -2.99 37.38 -12.60
CA ILE A 187 -2.17 36.15 -12.66
C ILE A 187 -3.03 35.07 -13.29
N VAL A 188 -2.54 34.51 -14.41
CA VAL A 188 -3.24 33.45 -15.10
C VAL A 188 -2.64 32.12 -14.68
N ILE A 189 -3.48 31.18 -14.25
CA ILE A 189 -3.13 29.79 -14.03
C ILE A 189 -3.84 28.90 -15.04
N TRP A 190 -3.19 27.83 -15.44
CA TRP A 190 -3.76 26.78 -16.26
C TRP A 190 -3.95 25.52 -15.43
N THR A 191 -5.08 24.84 -15.58
CA THR A 191 -5.36 23.58 -14.89
C THR A 191 -6.30 22.68 -15.65
N THR A 192 -6.08 21.37 -15.53
CA THR A 192 -7.01 20.29 -15.91
C THR A 192 -7.85 19.81 -14.72
N THR A 193 -7.61 20.34 -13.53
CA THR A 193 -8.28 19.94 -12.29
C THR A 193 -8.92 21.15 -11.60
N PRO A 194 -9.98 21.75 -12.17
CA PRO A 194 -10.55 23.01 -11.70
C PRO A 194 -11.03 22.96 -10.24
N TRP A 195 -11.36 21.79 -9.72
CA TRP A 195 -11.73 21.60 -8.31
C TRP A 195 -10.57 21.82 -7.32
N THR A 196 -9.32 21.93 -7.80
CA THR A 196 -8.16 22.27 -6.96
C THR A 196 -7.94 23.78 -6.79
N ILE A 197 -8.67 24.61 -7.52
CA ILE A 197 -8.52 26.08 -7.49
C ILE A 197 -8.56 26.65 -6.06
N PRO A 198 -9.49 26.25 -5.16
CA PRO A 198 -9.50 26.77 -3.79
C PRO A 198 -8.20 26.48 -3.03
N VAL A 199 -7.59 25.32 -3.27
CA VAL A 199 -6.31 24.91 -2.66
C VAL A 199 -5.15 25.70 -3.27
N SER A 200 -5.14 25.88 -4.58
CA SER A 200 -4.13 26.68 -5.28
C SER A 200 -4.13 28.13 -4.82
N TYR A 201 -5.30 28.72 -4.62
CA TYR A 201 -5.42 30.07 -4.07
C TYR A 201 -4.81 30.17 -2.66
N THR A 202 -5.09 29.22 -1.80
CA THR A 202 -4.52 29.17 -0.44
C THR A 202 -2.99 29.01 -0.50
N HIS A 203 -2.48 28.27 -1.46
CA HIS A 203 -1.04 28.04 -1.63
C HIS A 203 -0.30 29.28 -2.15
N LEU A 204 -0.88 30.00 -3.10
CA LEU A 204 -0.34 31.28 -3.58
C LEU A 204 -0.23 32.29 -2.44
N ARG A 205 -1.20 32.32 -1.54
CA ARG A 205 -1.19 33.22 -0.37
C ARG A 205 -0.15 32.82 0.70
N ALA A 206 0.17 31.55 0.82
CA ALA A 206 1.18 31.03 1.77
C ALA A 206 2.63 31.37 1.34
N HIS A 207 2.87 31.67 0.08
CA HIS A 207 4.17 32.08 -0.44
C HIS A 207 4.43 33.59 -0.37
N GLU A 208 3.43 34.38 0.04
CA GLU A 208 3.56 35.82 0.23
C GLU A 208 4.02 36.22 1.65
N THR A 209 4.23 35.22 2.54
CA THR A 209 4.78 35.39 3.89
C THR A 209 6.18 34.83 4.00
#